data_9729e037aba8cbf973bfccf61446a029
#
_entry.id   9729e037aba8cbf973bfccf61446a029
#
_cell.length_a   1.000
_cell.length_b   1.000
_cell.length_c   1.000
_cell.angle_alpha   90.00
_cell.angle_beta   90.00
_cell.angle_gamma   90.00
#
_symmetry.space_group_name_H-M   'P 1'
#
loop_
_entity.id
_entity.type
_entity.pdbx_description
1 polymer ?
#
loop_
_entity_poly.entity_id
_entity_poly.type
_entity_poly.pdbx_seq_one_letter_code
_entity_poly.pdbx_strand_id
1 'polypeptide(L)'
;MKKSKVNKWPKQLSLYCLLLSLVLLSACKYDDSELTGRVDNLENRLAELEKQCRQINININSLQELITTLDDRDYITAVSEYLENEVKVGYKIEFAQKEPIIIYHGKDGSNGSGGYVPAIGAEKDKDGIYYWTIDGKWMLDKEGKKIKAVGTDGKNGADGQDGQDGTDGHDGITPKIRINNERWEVSYNNGASWNDLGPATSGATPSPITDVQIKEEYVIFTLDTGNEIRLPLYVEKLTLSFETNPVELETGGTVNLPYKLSRTSNVKVSAIGEGVRTKIDETRQILTITAEENFNGGKVIVHATDGNTVAIAELEIQVIKITYIEYTADTEVTPSSDTFGGDGIQFLAGKSTFDSSTGKGKWAYKGEPYYVKDFAFFNNMSLKSITFPESITDIGRPDPESQDGGSVFEGSKTIESVTIKGDVKQIRILTFKNCTNLKEVNLPESLTEIKRQAFLGCSALDKITIPAGVTDIGMSAFSQCSKLATIVCRGTTPAKLGEGAFMADKNDAWTGTITKYIQKIIVPSSAVETYKQADGWKNFKDRIEGDGDKS
;
A
#
# COMPACT_ATOMS: atom_id res chain seq x y z
N MET A 1 -33.66 -49.63 88.59
CA MET A 1 -34.82 -50.33 88.00
C MET A 1 -35.61 -49.32 87.12
N LYS A 2 -35.63 -49.44 85.81
CA LYS A 2 -36.76 -49.35 84.92
C LYS A 2 -36.26 -49.46 83.45
N LYS A 3 -36.56 -50.51 82.83
CA LYS A 3 -36.29 -50.82 81.42
C LYS A 3 -37.17 -49.93 80.49
N SER A 4 -36.60 -49.21 79.57
CA SER A 4 -37.33 -48.55 78.52
C SER A 4 -37.38 -49.44 77.24
N LYS A 5 -38.56 -49.68 76.71
CA LYS A 5 -38.85 -50.51 75.59
C LYS A 5 -38.40 -49.88 74.29
N VAL A 6 -37.62 -50.60 73.52
CA VAL A 6 -37.29 -50.26 72.13
C VAL A 6 -38.42 -50.67 71.25
N ASN A 7 -39.10 -49.73 70.59
CA ASN A 7 -40.13 -50.01 69.58
C ASN A 7 -39.44 -50.50 68.29
N LYS A 8 -39.77 -51.75 67.95
CA LYS A 8 -39.41 -52.33 66.65
C LYS A 8 -40.37 -51.80 65.57
N TRP A 9 -39.89 -51.06 64.67
CA TRP A 9 -40.60 -50.70 63.43
C TRP A 9 -40.73 -51.96 62.56
N PRO A 10 -41.91 -52.16 61.87
CA PRO A 10 -42.14 -53.36 61.06
C PRO A 10 -41.26 -53.36 59.83
N LYS A 11 -40.58 -54.49 59.57
CA LYS A 11 -39.64 -54.72 58.45
C LYS A 11 -40.29 -54.47 57.06
N GLN A 12 -41.57 -54.34 56.97
CA GLN A 12 -42.29 -54.05 55.74
C GLN A 12 -42.18 -52.61 55.29
N LEU A 13 -42.00 -51.62 56.16
CA LEU A 13 -41.84 -50.20 55.79
C LEU A 13 -40.45 -49.90 55.18
N SER A 14 -39.43 -50.61 55.64
CA SER A 14 -38.09 -50.52 55.09
C SER A 14 -37.97 -51.06 53.69
N LEU A 15 -38.74 -52.15 53.38
CA LEU A 15 -38.78 -52.75 52.05
C LEU A 15 -39.51 -51.85 51.04
N TYR A 16 -40.60 -51.16 51.49
CA TYR A 16 -41.34 -50.22 50.65
C TYR A 16 -40.49 -48.93 50.32
N CYS A 17 -39.75 -48.42 51.26
CA CYS A 17 -38.83 -47.30 51.00
C CYS A 17 -37.70 -47.70 50.07
N LEU A 18 -37.18 -48.95 50.17
CA LEU A 18 -36.13 -49.44 49.26
C LEU A 18 -36.65 -49.67 47.84
N LEU A 19 -37.89 -50.21 47.75
CA LEU A 19 -38.53 -50.35 46.43
C LEU A 19 -38.94 -49.03 45.81
N LEU A 20 -39.32 -48.00 46.56
CA LEU A 20 -39.62 -46.65 46.07
C LEU A 20 -38.36 -45.93 45.62
N SER A 21 -37.22 -46.11 46.30
CA SER A 21 -35.95 -45.58 45.87
C SER A 21 -35.43 -46.26 44.62
N LEU A 22 -35.66 -47.57 44.43
CA LEU A 22 -35.28 -48.26 43.18
C LEU A 22 -36.17 -47.86 41.99
N VAL A 23 -37.43 -47.53 42.20
CA VAL A 23 -38.34 -47.06 41.13
C VAL A 23 -38.05 -45.61 40.76
N LEU A 24 -37.58 -44.76 41.68
CA LEU A 24 -37.18 -43.40 41.42
C LEU A 24 -35.83 -43.34 40.70
N LEU A 25 -34.95 -44.34 40.85
CA LEU A 25 -33.68 -44.45 40.13
C LEU A 25 -33.84 -44.98 38.70
N SER A 26 -34.97 -45.62 38.38
CA SER A 26 -35.24 -46.10 37.02
C SER A 26 -36.10 -45.16 36.17
N ALA A 27 -36.54 -44.01 36.71
CA ALA A 27 -37.40 -43.06 36.01
C ALA A 27 -36.67 -41.89 35.34
N CYS A 28 -35.33 -41.78 35.50
CA CYS A 28 -34.52 -40.87 34.72
C CYS A 28 -33.60 -41.67 33.78
N LYS A 29 -34.15 -42.34 32.79
CA LYS A 29 -33.43 -42.59 31.55
C LYS A 29 -33.42 -41.28 30.78
N TYR A 30 -32.46 -40.42 31.10
CA TYR A 30 -32.08 -39.37 30.19
C TYR A 30 -31.48 -40.08 28.98
N ASP A 31 -32.07 -39.91 27.83
CA ASP A 31 -31.55 -40.48 26.59
C ASP A 31 -30.41 -39.57 26.08
N ASP A 32 -29.19 -39.87 26.53
CA ASP A 32 -27.98 -39.17 26.16
C ASP A 32 -27.50 -39.53 24.74
N SER A 33 -28.22 -40.37 24.01
CA SER A 33 -27.76 -40.87 22.71
C SER A 33 -27.61 -39.76 21.67
N GLU A 34 -28.48 -38.76 21.70
CA GLU A 34 -28.36 -37.58 20.79
C GLU A 34 -27.18 -36.68 21.18
N LEU A 35 -26.98 -36.49 22.49
CA LEU A 35 -25.87 -35.67 22.98
C LEU A 35 -24.50 -36.34 22.71
N THR A 36 -24.41 -37.64 22.97
CA THR A 36 -23.22 -38.46 22.69
C THR A 36 -22.93 -38.47 21.19
N GLY A 37 -23.94 -38.67 20.33
CA GLY A 37 -23.74 -38.60 18.88
C GLY A 37 -23.30 -37.22 18.36
N ARG A 38 -23.73 -36.15 19.04
CA ARG A 38 -23.24 -34.78 18.70
C ARG A 38 -21.82 -34.56 19.18
N VAL A 39 -21.43 -35.07 20.33
CA VAL A 39 -20.03 -35.01 20.83
C VAL A 39 -19.12 -35.80 19.91
N ASP A 40 -19.45 -37.04 19.57
CA ASP A 40 -18.69 -37.89 18.64
C ASP A 40 -18.51 -37.20 17.26
N ASN A 41 -19.58 -36.55 16.77
CA ASN A 41 -19.49 -35.80 15.52
C ASN A 41 -18.56 -34.58 15.62
N LEU A 42 -18.59 -33.85 16.74
CA LEU A 42 -17.68 -32.71 16.99
C LEU A 42 -16.25 -33.18 17.13
N GLU A 43 -15.99 -34.28 17.84
CA GLU A 43 -14.66 -34.88 17.97
C GLU A 43 -14.11 -35.32 16.61
N ASN A 44 -14.91 -35.97 15.78
CA ASN A 44 -14.51 -36.37 14.44
C ASN A 44 -14.18 -35.13 13.54
N ARG A 45 -14.97 -34.06 13.64
CA ARG A 45 -14.73 -32.83 12.91
C ARG A 45 -13.49 -32.11 13.41
N LEU A 46 -13.25 -32.12 14.72
CA LEU A 46 -12.03 -31.54 15.31
C LEU A 46 -10.79 -32.31 14.84
N ALA A 47 -10.82 -33.62 14.88
CA ALA A 47 -9.71 -34.46 14.39
C ALA A 47 -9.42 -34.23 12.89
N GLU A 48 -10.45 -34.07 12.07
CA GLU A 48 -10.26 -33.75 10.64
C GLU A 48 -9.70 -32.34 10.43
N LEU A 49 -10.14 -31.33 11.21
CA LEU A 49 -9.59 -29.99 11.19
C LEU A 49 -8.13 -29.97 11.65
N GLU A 50 -7.78 -30.69 12.71
CA GLU A 50 -6.40 -30.82 13.15
C GLU A 50 -5.50 -31.48 12.10
N LYS A 51 -6.03 -32.49 11.38
CA LYS A 51 -5.32 -33.11 10.28
C LYS A 51 -5.09 -32.14 9.11
N GLN A 52 -6.10 -31.35 8.77
CA GLN A 52 -5.98 -30.31 7.72
C GLN A 52 -4.99 -29.22 8.13
N CYS A 53 -5.03 -28.75 9.37
CA CYS A 53 -4.04 -27.78 9.88
C CYS A 53 -2.62 -28.33 9.83
N ARG A 54 -2.42 -29.61 10.19
CA ARG A 54 -1.10 -30.27 10.06
C ARG A 54 -0.65 -30.32 8.60
N GLN A 55 -1.51 -30.65 7.66
CA GLN A 55 -1.19 -30.68 6.23
C GLN A 55 -0.84 -29.28 5.69
N ILE A 56 -1.60 -28.25 6.10
CA ILE A 56 -1.28 -26.86 5.73
C ILE A 56 0.10 -26.46 6.27
N ASN A 57 0.41 -26.79 7.52
CA ASN A 57 1.71 -26.48 8.09
C ASN A 57 2.86 -27.22 7.38
N ILE A 58 2.66 -28.48 6.97
CA ILE A 58 3.63 -29.22 6.16
C ILE A 58 3.83 -28.52 4.81
N ASN A 59 2.76 -28.10 4.15
CA ASN A 59 2.84 -27.39 2.88
C ASN A 59 3.59 -26.07 3.02
N ILE A 60 3.33 -25.30 4.09
CA ILE A 60 4.03 -24.04 4.36
C ILE A 60 5.53 -24.29 4.56
N ASN A 61 5.90 -25.29 5.37
CA ASN A 61 7.30 -25.64 5.58
C ASN A 61 7.96 -26.10 4.27
N SER A 62 7.26 -26.89 3.46
CA SER A 62 7.76 -27.34 2.16
C SER A 62 7.95 -26.18 1.18
N LEU A 63 7.05 -25.20 1.17
CA LEU A 63 7.20 -23.97 0.38
C LEU A 63 8.38 -23.12 0.86
N GLN A 64 8.61 -23.03 2.17
CA GLN A 64 9.77 -22.34 2.73
C GLN A 64 11.09 -23.02 2.32
N GLU A 65 11.14 -24.37 2.38
CA GLU A 65 12.29 -25.13 1.89
C GLU A 65 12.50 -24.94 0.39
N LEU A 66 11.42 -24.87 -0.40
CA LEU A 66 11.50 -24.58 -1.83
C LEU A 66 12.13 -23.23 -2.09
N ILE A 67 11.70 -22.17 -1.38
CA ILE A 67 12.25 -20.83 -1.50
C ILE A 67 13.73 -20.81 -1.13
N THR A 68 14.11 -21.41 0.02
CA THR A 68 15.50 -21.50 0.47
C THR A 68 16.37 -22.28 -0.52
N THR A 69 15.80 -23.30 -1.14
CA THR A 69 16.49 -24.13 -2.13
C THR A 69 16.75 -23.35 -3.43
N LEU A 70 15.81 -22.53 -3.86
CA LEU A 70 15.98 -21.64 -5.01
C LEU A 70 17.00 -20.53 -4.73
N ASP A 71 17.03 -19.98 -3.51
CA ASP A 71 18.03 -18.98 -3.08
C ASP A 71 19.45 -19.58 -3.05
N ASP A 72 19.59 -20.85 -2.66
CA ASP A 72 20.86 -21.61 -2.66
C ASP A 72 21.28 -22.05 -4.07
N ARG A 73 20.53 -21.70 -5.12
CA ARG A 73 20.72 -22.09 -6.52
C ARG A 73 20.67 -23.61 -6.76
N ASP A 74 19.98 -24.34 -5.89
CA ASP A 74 19.60 -25.70 -6.20
C ASP A 74 18.39 -25.68 -7.16
N TYR A 75 18.23 -26.71 -7.98
CA TYR A 75 17.19 -26.75 -9.00
C TYR A 75 16.36 -28.01 -8.89
N ILE A 76 15.09 -27.88 -9.30
CA ILE A 76 14.14 -28.99 -9.30
C ILE A 76 14.55 -29.98 -10.40
N THR A 77 14.70 -31.23 -10.03
CA THR A 77 15.07 -32.33 -10.95
C THR A 77 13.85 -33.12 -11.41
N ALA A 78 12.82 -33.23 -10.55
CA ALA A 78 11.58 -33.92 -10.90
C ALA A 78 10.41 -33.41 -10.06
N VAL A 79 9.22 -33.48 -10.66
CA VAL A 79 7.95 -33.32 -9.96
C VAL A 79 7.09 -34.52 -10.29
N SER A 80 6.69 -35.30 -9.28
CA SER A 80 5.85 -36.49 -9.44
C SER A 80 4.62 -36.43 -8.56
N GLU A 81 3.59 -37.18 -8.93
CA GLU A 81 2.41 -37.32 -8.09
C GLU A 81 2.76 -38.06 -6.80
N TYR A 82 2.30 -37.54 -5.67
CA TYR A 82 2.44 -38.21 -4.39
C TYR A 82 1.14 -38.96 -4.04
N LEU A 83 1.25 -40.27 -3.87
CA LEU A 83 0.14 -41.17 -3.64
C LEU A 83 0.18 -41.74 -2.22
N GLU A 84 -0.93 -41.68 -1.49
CA GLU A 84 -1.16 -42.42 -0.25
C GLU A 84 -2.30 -43.42 -0.48
N ASN A 85 -2.06 -44.69 -0.26
CA ASN A 85 -3.02 -45.79 -0.51
C ASN A 85 -3.64 -45.73 -1.93
N GLU A 86 -2.79 -45.51 -2.94
CA GLU A 86 -3.16 -45.42 -4.36
C GLU A 86 -4.03 -44.17 -4.71
N VAL A 87 -4.23 -43.28 -3.77
CA VAL A 87 -4.95 -42.01 -4.00
C VAL A 87 -3.95 -40.87 -4.11
N LYS A 88 -4.09 -40.05 -5.14
CA LYS A 88 -3.27 -38.86 -5.32
C LYS A 88 -3.61 -37.84 -4.25
N VAL A 89 -2.68 -37.57 -3.34
CA VAL A 89 -2.85 -36.65 -2.22
C VAL A 89 -1.96 -35.40 -2.32
N GLY A 90 -1.06 -35.34 -3.32
CA GLY A 90 -0.15 -34.22 -3.46
C GLY A 90 0.84 -34.36 -4.60
N TYR A 91 1.91 -33.60 -4.51
CA TYR A 91 3.08 -33.70 -5.39
C TYR A 91 4.35 -33.83 -4.56
N LYS A 92 5.29 -34.66 -5.04
CA LYS A 92 6.66 -34.77 -4.56
C LYS A 92 7.56 -33.97 -5.48
N ILE A 93 8.33 -33.03 -4.92
CA ILE A 93 9.30 -32.21 -5.64
C ILE A 93 10.69 -32.67 -5.25
N GLU A 94 11.49 -33.06 -6.22
CA GLU A 94 12.89 -33.56 -6.05
C GLU A 94 13.88 -32.48 -6.50
N PHE A 95 14.97 -32.33 -5.75
CA PHE A 95 16.01 -31.35 -6.00
C PHE A 95 17.34 -32.03 -6.35
N ALA A 96 18.29 -31.28 -6.91
CA ALA A 96 19.59 -31.80 -7.30
C ALA A 96 20.49 -32.11 -6.10
N GLN A 97 20.41 -31.37 -5.01
CA GLN A 97 21.32 -31.46 -3.86
C GLN A 97 20.61 -31.64 -2.51
N LYS A 98 19.31 -31.34 -2.42
CA LYS A 98 18.50 -31.39 -1.18
C LYS A 98 17.51 -32.55 -1.20
N GLU A 99 17.00 -32.89 0.00
CA GLU A 99 15.95 -33.88 0.16
C GLU A 99 14.65 -33.45 -0.50
N PRO A 100 13.87 -34.39 -1.03
CA PRO A 100 12.58 -34.08 -1.65
C PRO A 100 11.56 -33.52 -0.65
N ILE A 101 10.74 -32.59 -1.12
CA ILE A 101 9.60 -32.07 -0.35
C ILE A 101 8.28 -32.60 -0.91
N ILE A 102 7.26 -32.65 -0.05
CA ILE A 102 5.89 -33.06 -0.42
C ILE A 102 4.95 -31.88 -0.20
N ILE A 103 4.17 -31.53 -1.23
CA ILE A 103 3.10 -30.54 -1.16
C ILE A 103 1.77 -31.30 -1.31
N TYR A 104 0.95 -31.29 -0.27
CA TYR A 104 -0.34 -31.95 -0.28
C TYR A 104 -1.40 -31.08 -0.96
N HIS A 105 -2.31 -31.71 -1.72
CA HIS A 105 -3.52 -31.05 -2.19
C HIS A 105 -4.41 -30.65 -0.99
N GLY A 106 -4.96 -29.45 -1.02
CA GLY A 106 -6.15 -29.16 -0.25
C GLY A 106 -7.28 -30.09 -0.74
N LYS A 107 -7.99 -30.77 0.16
CA LYS A 107 -9.21 -31.50 -0.24
C LYS A 107 -10.17 -30.49 -0.88
N ASP A 108 -10.53 -30.72 -2.13
CA ASP A 108 -11.71 -30.10 -2.71
C ASP A 108 -12.86 -30.36 -1.76
N GLY A 109 -13.48 -29.28 -1.24
CA GLY A 109 -14.64 -29.40 -0.38
C GLY A 109 -15.75 -30.11 -1.15
N SER A 110 -15.82 -31.45 -1.03
CA SER A 110 -16.98 -32.16 -1.47
C SER A 110 -18.13 -31.62 -0.63
N ASN A 111 -19.19 -31.12 -1.29
CA ASN A 111 -20.44 -30.73 -0.67
C ASN A 111 -20.82 -31.80 0.34
N GLY A 112 -20.51 -31.55 1.62
CA GLY A 112 -20.92 -32.41 2.70
C GLY A 112 -22.44 -32.44 2.73
N SER A 113 -23.01 -33.57 2.41
CA SER A 113 -24.44 -33.78 2.57
C SER A 113 -24.79 -33.70 4.06
N GLY A 114 -25.44 -32.60 4.47
CA GLY A 114 -26.26 -32.59 5.66
C GLY A 114 -25.61 -32.38 7.03
N GLY A 115 -24.46 -31.69 7.12
CA GLY A 115 -24.03 -31.13 8.40
C GLY A 115 -24.89 -29.90 8.73
N TYR A 116 -25.68 -29.98 9.81
CA TYR A 116 -26.37 -28.82 10.34
C TYR A 116 -25.34 -27.77 10.77
N VAL A 117 -25.26 -26.69 10.03
CA VAL A 117 -24.51 -25.51 10.40
C VAL A 117 -25.52 -24.51 10.96
N PRO A 118 -25.50 -24.24 12.28
CA PRO A 118 -26.40 -23.23 12.83
C PRO A 118 -26.14 -21.89 12.16
N ALA A 119 -27.17 -21.30 11.61
CA ALA A 119 -27.11 -19.98 11.02
C ALA A 119 -27.10 -18.94 12.15
N ILE A 120 -25.91 -18.34 12.40
CA ILE A 120 -25.78 -17.23 13.34
C ILE A 120 -26.10 -15.95 12.57
N GLY A 121 -27.07 -15.19 13.07
CA GLY A 121 -27.50 -13.92 12.48
C GLY A 121 -27.70 -12.85 13.54
N ALA A 122 -28.02 -11.65 13.09
CA ALA A 122 -28.47 -10.56 13.95
C ALA A 122 -29.75 -9.98 13.35
N GLU A 123 -30.82 -9.97 14.12
CA GLU A 123 -32.13 -9.45 13.70
C GLU A 123 -32.55 -8.27 14.56
N LYS A 124 -33.31 -7.36 13.95
CA LYS A 124 -33.83 -6.19 14.62
C LYS A 124 -35.12 -6.52 15.34
N ASP A 125 -35.16 -6.29 16.64
CA ASP A 125 -36.39 -6.47 17.43
C ASP A 125 -37.32 -5.23 17.35
N LYS A 126 -38.50 -5.34 17.93
CA LYS A 126 -39.51 -4.27 17.96
C LYS A 126 -39.05 -2.97 18.66
N ASP A 127 -38.04 -3.08 19.52
CA ASP A 127 -37.39 -1.94 20.18
C ASP A 127 -36.35 -1.22 19.28
N GLY A 128 -36.14 -1.69 18.05
CA GLY A 128 -35.20 -1.09 17.11
C GLY A 128 -33.75 -1.53 17.27
N ILE A 129 -33.45 -2.40 18.25
CA ILE A 129 -32.10 -2.88 18.56
C ILE A 129 -31.85 -4.23 17.86
N TYR A 130 -30.62 -4.46 17.38
CA TYR A 130 -30.19 -5.73 16.84
C TYR A 130 -29.78 -6.68 17.96
N TYR A 131 -30.26 -7.91 17.90
CA TYR A 131 -29.95 -9.00 18.83
C TYR A 131 -29.45 -10.20 18.05
N TRP A 132 -28.53 -10.94 18.65
CA TRP A 132 -28.03 -12.18 18.07
C TRP A 132 -29.12 -13.25 17.97
N THR A 133 -29.14 -13.93 16.82
CA THR A 133 -30.01 -15.08 16.57
C THR A 133 -29.18 -16.30 16.18
N ILE A 134 -29.69 -17.49 16.50
CA ILE A 134 -29.22 -18.77 16.01
C ILE A 134 -30.43 -19.49 15.41
N ASP A 135 -30.34 -19.84 14.12
CA ASP A 135 -31.45 -20.41 13.34
C ASP A 135 -32.75 -19.58 13.42
N GLY A 136 -32.59 -18.24 13.37
CA GLY A 136 -33.74 -17.34 13.49
C GLY A 136 -34.37 -17.25 14.89
N LYS A 137 -33.78 -17.89 15.91
CA LYS A 137 -34.22 -17.78 17.30
C LYS A 137 -33.26 -16.89 18.08
N TRP A 138 -33.81 -16.05 18.96
CA TRP A 138 -33.02 -15.17 19.81
C TRP A 138 -32.05 -15.93 20.69
N MET A 139 -30.78 -15.52 20.71
CA MET A 139 -29.83 -15.96 21.70
C MET A 139 -30.12 -15.25 23.02
N LEU A 140 -30.26 -16.04 24.09
CA LEU A 140 -30.58 -15.55 25.42
C LEU A 140 -29.38 -15.72 26.36
N ASP A 141 -29.22 -14.79 27.28
CA ASP A 141 -28.25 -14.91 28.38
C ASP A 141 -28.78 -15.87 29.48
N LYS A 142 -28.00 -16.03 30.54
CA LYS A 142 -28.36 -16.93 31.68
C LYS A 142 -29.62 -16.47 32.43
N GLU A 143 -30.02 -15.21 32.24
CA GLU A 143 -31.21 -14.60 32.86
C GLU A 143 -32.39 -14.57 31.89
N GLY A 144 -32.25 -15.16 30.69
CA GLY A 144 -33.30 -15.25 29.69
C GLY A 144 -33.49 -13.96 28.88
N LYS A 145 -32.56 -13.01 28.93
CA LYS A 145 -32.61 -11.78 28.14
C LYS A 145 -31.90 -11.95 26.81
N LYS A 146 -32.39 -11.27 25.78
CA LYS A 146 -31.77 -11.28 24.45
C LYS A 146 -30.38 -10.65 24.45
N ILE A 147 -29.40 -11.28 23.80
CA ILE A 147 -28.01 -10.80 23.70
C ILE A 147 -27.94 -9.80 22.56
N LYS A 148 -27.60 -8.56 22.87
CA LYS A 148 -27.46 -7.48 21.86
C LYS A 148 -26.31 -7.76 20.90
N ALA A 149 -26.56 -7.53 19.61
CA ALA A 149 -25.56 -7.68 18.54
C ALA A 149 -24.82 -6.36 18.21
N VAL A 150 -25.20 -5.25 18.82
CA VAL A 150 -24.55 -3.94 18.68
C VAL A 150 -24.01 -3.48 20.03
N GLY A 151 -22.84 -2.89 20.02
CA GLY A 151 -22.34 -2.13 21.16
C GLY A 151 -23.29 -0.97 21.50
N THR A 152 -23.31 -0.52 22.75
CA THR A 152 -24.05 0.67 23.13
C THR A 152 -23.49 1.85 22.37
N ASP A 153 -24.35 2.53 21.57
CA ASP A 153 -23.98 3.75 20.88
C ASP A 153 -23.39 4.75 21.88
N GLY A 154 -22.18 5.23 21.58
CA GLY A 154 -21.65 6.40 22.26
C GLY A 154 -22.61 7.56 22.05
N LYS A 155 -22.87 8.34 23.08
CA LYS A 155 -23.71 9.56 23.00
C LYS A 155 -23.13 10.44 21.89
N ASN A 156 -24.00 10.94 20.98
CA ASN A 156 -23.63 11.92 19.97
C ASN A 156 -22.86 13.06 20.63
N GLY A 157 -21.57 13.17 20.30
CA GLY A 157 -20.78 14.36 20.60
C GLY A 157 -21.25 15.49 19.70
N ALA A 158 -21.31 16.69 20.24
CA ALA A 158 -21.52 17.91 19.46
C ALA A 158 -20.40 18.04 18.41
N ASP A 159 -20.74 18.57 17.21
CA ASP A 159 -19.83 18.81 16.10
C ASP A 159 -18.58 19.55 16.57
N GLY A 160 -17.40 18.94 16.33
CA GLY A 160 -16.13 19.60 16.62
C GLY A 160 -14.93 18.68 16.47
N GLN A 161 -14.09 19.00 15.55
CA GLN A 161 -12.69 18.61 15.34
C GLN A 161 -12.38 17.11 15.32
N ASP A 162 -11.56 16.74 14.35
CA ASP A 162 -11.09 15.37 14.05
C ASP A 162 -10.78 14.56 15.31
N GLY A 163 -11.54 13.48 15.51
CA GLY A 163 -11.39 12.61 16.66
C GLY A 163 -10.13 11.76 16.52
N GLN A 164 -9.37 11.65 17.59
CA GLN A 164 -8.33 10.65 17.74
C GLN A 164 -8.94 9.25 17.62
N ASP A 165 -8.21 8.35 16.95
CA ASP A 165 -8.57 6.95 16.81
C ASP A 165 -8.92 6.32 18.17
N GLY A 166 -10.01 5.56 18.20
CA GLY A 166 -10.47 4.85 19.38
C GLY A 166 -9.38 3.89 19.87
N THR A 167 -9.15 3.87 21.19
CA THR A 167 -8.25 2.90 21.82
C THR A 167 -8.77 1.48 21.58
N ASP A 168 -7.87 0.59 21.17
CA ASP A 168 -8.12 -0.84 20.99
C ASP A 168 -8.86 -1.44 22.18
N GLY A 169 -9.83 -2.33 21.89
CA GLY A 169 -10.56 -3.04 22.92
C GLY A 169 -9.59 -3.84 23.81
N HIS A 170 -9.85 -3.82 25.13
CA HIS A 170 -9.04 -4.55 26.07
C HIS A 170 -9.05 -6.06 25.79
N ASP A 171 -7.84 -6.67 25.82
CA ASP A 171 -7.63 -8.11 25.69
C ASP A 171 -8.51 -8.91 26.64
N GLY A 172 -9.05 -10.04 26.17
CA GLY A 172 -9.81 -10.96 26.97
C GLY A 172 -8.96 -11.48 28.14
N ILE A 173 -9.46 -11.36 29.37
CA ILE A 173 -8.74 -11.79 30.58
C ILE A 173 -8.85 -13.30 30.72
N THR A 174 -7.71 -14.00 30.72
CA THR A 174 -7.65 -15.43 31.03
C THR A 174 -8.02 -15.65 32.49
N PRO A 175 -9.02 -16.49 32.80
CA PRO A 175 -9.37 -16.81 34.18
C PRO A 175 -8.20 -17.42 34.93
N LYS A 176 -7.95 -16.92 36.14
CA LYS A 176 -6.95 -17.50 37.06
C LYS A 176 -7.66 -18.34 38.12
N ILE A 177 -7.10 -19.50 38.41
CA ILE A 177 -7.61 -20.40 39.47
C ILE A 177 -6.55 -20.50 40.59
N ARG A 178 -7.00 -20.50 41.84
CA ARG A 178 -6.16 -20.75 43.00
C ARG A 178 -6.89 -21.53 44.08
N ILE A 179 -6.14 -22.11 44.99
CA ILE A 179 -6.67 -22.61 46.28
C ILE A 179 -6.31 -21.56 47.34
N ASN A 180 -7.32 -21.10 48.06
CA ASN A 180 -7.16 -20.19 49.18
C ASN A 180 -8.05 -20.66 50.34
N ASN A 181 -7.45 -20.84 51.52
CA ASN A 181 -8.16 -21.35 52.73
C ASN A 181 -8.97 -22.62 52.46
N GLU A 182 -8.35 -23.62 51.83
CA GLU A 182 -8.96 -24.91 51.49
C GLU A 182 -10.21 -24.83 50.57
N ARG A 183 -10.33 -23.71 49.82
CA ARG A 183 -11.41 -23.51 48.82
C ARG A 183 -10.83 -23.16 47.48
N TRP A 184 -11.43 -23.68 46.43
CA TRP A 184 -11.17 -23.29 45.06
C TRP A 184 -11.75 -21.89 44.78
N GLU A 185 -10.93 -21.00 44.24
CA GLU A 185 -11.34 -19.66 43.82
C GLU A 185 -10.95 -19.42 42.36
N VAL A 186 -11.82 -18.74 41.59
CA VAL A 186 -11.56 -18.29 40.22
C VAL A 186 -11.60 -16.77 40.14
N SER A 187 -10.65 -16.18 39.43
CA SER A 187 -10.64 -14.77 39.10
C SER A 187 -10.81 -14.57 37.59
N TYR A 188 -11.76 -13.72 37.20
CA TYR A 188 -12.02 -13.30 35.82
C TYR A 188 -11.47 -11.89 35.52
N ASN A 189 -10.69 -11.29 36.44
CA ASN A 189 -10.14 -9.96 36.33
C ASN A 189 -8.66 -9.91 36.75
N ASN A 190 -7.89 -10.89 36.26
CA ASN A 190 -6.45 -11.04 36.44
C ASN A 190 -5.99 -11.12 37.90
N GLY A 191 -6.85 -11.56 38.84
CA GLY A 191 -6.54 -11.69 40.27
C GLY A 191 -7.02 -10.52 41.13
N ALA A 192 -7.71 -9.53 40.55
CA ALA A 192 -8.23 -8.39 41.29
C ALA A 192 -9.42 -8.74 42.20
N SER A 193 -10.23 -9.72 41.81
CA SER A 193 -11.26 -10.33 42.66
C SER A 193 -11.35 -11.83 42.41
N TRP A 194 -11.84 -12.57 43.42
CA TRP A 194 -11.90 -14.01 43.40
C TRP A 194 -13.30 -14.48 43.78
N ASN A 195 -13.84 -15.39 43.01
CA ASN A 195 -15.12 -16.04 43.25
C ASN A 195 -14.87 -17.44 43.78
N ASP A 196 -15.53 -17.79 44.86
CA ASP A 196 -15.46 -19.09 45.49
C ASP A 196 -16.18 -20.17 44.65
N LEU A 197 -15.48 -21.26 44.34
CA LEU A 197 -15.99 -22.40 43.58
C LEU A 197 -16.35 -23.60 44.49
N GLY A 198 -16.08 -23.49 45.79
CA GLY A 198 -16.35 -24.58 46.73
C GLY A 198 -15.10 -25.09 47.47
N PRO A 199 -15.24 -26.02 48.41
CA PRO A 199 -14.15 -26.56 49.20
C PRO A 199 -13.11 -27.29 48.31
N ALA A 200 -11.84 -27.01 48.52
CA ALA A 200 -10.70 -27.69 47.90
C ALA A 200 -10.26 -28.94 48.68
N THR A 201 -10.78 -29.10 49.92
CA THR A 201 -10.57 -30.27 50.75
C THR A 201 -11.89 -30.91 51.05
N SER A 202 -12.04 -32.20 50.77
CA SER A 202 -13.26 -32.95 50.99
C SER A 202 -13.22 -33.63 52.34
N GLY A 203 -14.22 -33.32 53.16
CA GLY A 203 -14.68 -34.30 54.14
C GLY A 203 -15.35 -35.45 53.41
N ALA A 204 -14.69 -36.57 53.18
CA ALA A 204 -15.23 -37.90 52.86
C ALA A 204 -15.90 -38.14 51.48
N THR A 205 -15.75 -37.29 50.46
CA THR A 205 -15.96 -37.70 49.06
C THR A 205 -14.68 -37.47 48.28
N PRO A 206 -14.10 -38.44 47.56
CA PRO A 206 -12.93 -38.24 46.74
C PRO A 206 -13.20 -37.13 45.74
N SER A 207 -12.24 -36.22 45.58
CA SER A 207 -12.30 -35.22 44.54
C SER A 207 -12.47 -35.96 43.22
N PRO A 208 -13.42 -35.58 42.38
CA PRO A 208 -13.59 -36.22 41.06
C PRO A 208 -12.37 -35.96 40.17
N ILE A 209 -11.48 -35.04 40.56
CA ILE A 209 -10.24 -34.70 39.83
C ILE A 209 -9.04 -35.20 40.65
N THR A 210 -8.29 -36.15 40.07
CA THR A 210 -7.12 -36.76 40.73
C THR A 210 -5.79 -36.17 40.27
N ASP A 211 -5.76 -35.55 39.08
CA ASP A 211 -4.55 -34.89 38.54
C ASP A 211 -4.95 -33.71 37.65
N VAL A 212 -4.08 -32.69 37.55
CA VAL A 212 -4.22 -31.53 36.68
C VAL A 212 -2.87 -31.27 36.01
N GLN A 213 -2.81 -31.48 34.70
CA GLN A 213 -1.64 -31.20 33.89
C GLN A 213 -1.89 -29.99 33.00
N ILE A 214 -1.00 -29.00 33.07
CA ILE A 214 -1.02 -27.84 32.17
C ILE A 214 -0.05 -28.12 31.03
N LYS A 215 -0.56 -28.17 29.81
CA LYS A 215 0.20 -28.26 28.55
C LYS A 215 0.19 -26.90 27.87
N GLU A 216 0.98 -26.74 26.81
CA GLU A 216 1.07 -25.45 26.10
C GLU A 216 -0.26 -24.98 25.51
N GLU A 217 -1.15 -25.91 25.10
CA GLU A 217 -2.41 -25.57 24.40
C GLU A 217 -3.68 -26.00 25.15
N TYR A 218 -3.56 -26.80 26.23
CA TYR A 218 -4.71 -27.32 26.98
C TYR A 218 -4.34 -27.73 28.41
N VAL A 219 -5.35 -27.74 29.26
CA VAL A 219 -5.28 -28.31 30.60
C VAL A 219 -5.96 -29.67 30.60
N ILE A 220 -5.30 -30.69 31.10
CA ILE A 220 -5.86 -32.02 31.29
C ILE A 220 -6.26 -32.16 32.75
N PHE A 221 -7.53 -32.46 32.99
CA PHE A 221 -8.05 -32.86 34.29
C PHE A 221 -8.25 -34.36 34.25
N THR A 222 -7.55 -35.12 35.07
CA THR A 222 -7.76 -36.55 35.23
C THR A 222 -8.79 -36.79 36.32
N LEU A 223 -9.84 -37.51 36.00
CA LEU A 223 -10.90 -37.87 36.93
C LEU A 223 -10.54 -39.13 37.74
N ASP A 224 -11.24 -39.35 38.86
CA ASP A 224 -11.07 -40.55 39.70
C ASP A 224 -11.44 -41.84 38.93
N THR A 225 -12.26 -41.75 37.88
CA THR A 225 -12.56 -42.81 36.93
C THR A 225 -11.42 -43.13 35.98
N GLY A 226 -10.36 -42.37 35.95
CA GLY A 226 -9.26 -42.44 34.99
C GLY A 226 -9.56 -41.75 33.64
N ASN A 227 -10.73 -41.15 33.48
CA ASN A 227 -11.07 -40.37 32.28
C ASN A 227 -10.35 -38.98 32.33
N GLU A 228 -9.98 -38.47 31.16
CA GLU A 228 -9.41 -37.14 31.01
C GLU A 228 -10.40 -36.15 30.42
N ILE A 229 -10.48 -34.97 31.03
CA ILE A 229 -11.16 -33.81 30.45
C ILE A 229 -10.08 -32.86 29.96
N ARG A 230 -10.07 -32.55 28.68
CA ARG A 230 -9.12 -31.59 28.05
C ARG A 230 -9.83 -30.28 27.78
N LEU A 231 -9.39 -29.22 28.42
CA LEU A 231 -9.88 -27.87 28.17
C LEU A 231 -8.81 -27.09 27.42
N PRO A 232 -9.15 -26.47 26.28
CA PRO A 232 -8.17 -25.66 25.55
C PRO A 232 -7.75 -24.46 26.41
N LEU A 233 -6.43 -24.26 26.53
CA LEU A 233 -5.89 -22.98 26.98
C LEU A 233 -6.07 -21.96 25.86
N TYR A 234 -6.40 -20.73 26.24
CA TYR A 234 -6.35 -19.64 25.28
C TYR A 234 -4.89 -19.46 24.84
N VAL A 235 -4.58 -19.88 23.65
CA VAL A 235 -3.31 -19.54 23.01
C VAL A 235 -3.53 -18.24 22.27
N GLU A 236 -2.80 -17.20 22.66
CA GLU A 236 -2.81 -15.92 21.96
C GLU A 236 -2.58 -16.18 20.47
N LYS A 237 -3.56 -15.80 19.64
CA LYS A 237 -3.50 -16.03 18.20
C LYS A 237 -2.30 -15.28 17.63
N LEU A 238 -1.42 -16.00 16.92
CA LEU A 238 -0.35 -15.33 16.19
C LEU A 238 -0.97 -14.36 15.18
N THR A 239 -0.60 -13.09 15.27
CA THR A 239 -1.00 -12.05 14.31
C THR A 239 0.22 -11.45 13.65
N LEU A 240 0.05 -11.06 12.39
CA LEU A 240 1.03 -10.34 11.59
C LEU A 240 0.34 -9.13 10.97
N SER A 241 0.90 -7.96 11.14
CA SER A 241 0.35 -6.73 10.59
C SER A 241 1.42 -5.80 10.03
N PHE A 242 1.01 -4.97 9.09
CA PHE A 242 1.80 -3.91 8.47
C PHE A 242 1.03 -2.59 8.60
N GLU A 243 1.76 -1.50 8.80
CA GLU A 243 1.15 -0.16 8.94
C GLU A 243 0.71 0.43 7.59
N THR A 244 1.32 -0.04 6.49
CA THR A 244 1.08 0.48 5.15
C THR A 244 0.58 -0.62 4.22
N ASN A 245 -0.62 -0.45 3.69
CA ASN A 245 -1.21 -1.26 2.63
C ASN A 245 -2.31 -0.43 1.92
N PRO A 246 -2.25 -0.16 0.63
CA PRO A 246 -1.26 -0.65 -0.34
C PRO A 246 0.14 -0.04 -0.15
N VAL A 247 1.15 -0.76 -0.65
CA VAL A 247 2.55 -0.36 -0.65
C VAL A 247 2.91 0.25 -2.00
N GLU A 248 3.36 1.48 -2.01
CA GLU A 248 3.84 2.14 -3.22
C GLU A 248 5.32 1.85 -3.45
N LEU A 249 5.68 1.38 -4.65
CA LEU A 249 7.03 1.00 -5.02
C LEU A 249 7.37 1.53 -6.41
N GLU A 250 8.56 2.11 -6.55
CA GLU A 250 9.08 2.52 -7.88
C GLU A 250 9.49 1.28 -8.70
N THR A 251 9.42 1.37 -10.01
CA THR A 251 9.97 0.33 -10.90
C THR A 251 11.45 0.13 -10.59
N GLY A 252 11.87 -1.12 -10.36
CA GLY A 252 13.24 -1.45 -9.93
C GLY A 252 13.61 -0.95 -8.53
N GLY A 253 12.69 -0.31 -7.81
CA GLY A 253 12.91 0.27 -6.49
C GLY A 253 12.86 -0.76 -5.37
N THR A 254 13.25 -0.31 -4.17
CA THR A 254 13.25 -1.12 -2.95
C THR A 254 12.54 -0.37 -1.84
N VAL A 255 11.71 -1.08 -1.08
CA VAL A 255 11.04 -0.56 0.12
C VAL A 255 11.33 -1.46 1.32
N ASN A 256 11.47 -0.86 2.49
CA ASN A 256 11.61 -1.54 3.77
C ASN A 256 10.34 -1.31 4.59
N LEU A 257 9.64 -2.38 4.91
CA LEU A 257 8.36 -2.37 5.60
C LEU A 257 8.51 -2.97 6.99
N PRO A 258 8.38 -2.19 8.05
CA PRO A 258 8.26 -2.74 9.40
C PRO A 258 6.99 -3.58 9.52
N TYR A 259 7.09 -4.73 10.18
CA TYR A 259 5.92 -5.55 10.52
C TYR A 259 5.85 -5.76 12.02
N LYS A 260 4.65 -6.06 12.50
CA LYS A 260 4.38 -6.36 13.91
C LYS A 260 3.84 -7.77 14.05
N LEU A 261 4.34 -8.48 15.06
CA LEU A 261 3.86 -9.79 15.48
C LEU A 261 3.30 -9.68 16.90
N SER A 262 2.19 -10.37 17.19
CA SER A 262 1.67 -10.46 18.56
C SER A 262 2.65 -11.17 19.50
N ARG A 263 3.48 -12.09 18.97
CA ARG A 263 4.54 -12.77 19.68
C ARG A 263 5.71 -13.06 18.73
N THR A 264 6.93 -13.15 19.27
CA THR A 264 8.16 -13.34 18.47
C THR A 264 8.91 -14.63 18.80
N SER A 265 8.56 -15.33 19.91
CA SER A 265 9.24 -16.58 20.30
C SER A 265 8.97 -17.68 19.28
N ASN A 266 10.04 -18.21 18.69
CA ASN A 266 10.01 -19.30 17.71
C ASN A 266 9.19 -19.01 16.44
N VAL A 267 8.89 -17.73 16.15
CA VAL A 267 8.16 -17.34 14.95
C VAL A 267 9.14 -17.14 13.80
N LYS A 268 8.88 -17.82 12.70
CA LYS A 268 9.57 -17.60 11.42
C LYS A 268 8.66 -16.83 10.48
N VAL A 269 9.24 -15.87 9.76
CA VAL A 269 8.53 -15.05 8.78
C VAL A 269 9.11 -15.31 7.40
N SER A 270 8.23 -15.49 6.41
CA SER A 270 8.59 -15.60 5.01
C SER A 270 7.65 -14.77 4.15
N ALA A 271 8.11 -14.37 2.97
CA ALA A 271 7.32 -13.57 2.05
C ALA A 271 7.55 -14.05 0.63
N ILE A 272 6.49 -14.07 -0.17
CA ILE A 272 6.52 -14.44 -1.58
C ILE A 272 5.67 -13.47 -2.39
N GLY A 273 6.16 -13.07 -3.56
CA GLY A 273 5.44 -12.26 -4.53
C GLY A 273 6.02 -12.47 -5.93
N GLU A 274 5.18 -12.43 -6.93
CA GLU A 274 5.60 -12.52 -8.33
C GLU A 274 6.21 -11.20 -8.79
N GLY A 275 7.33 -11.25 -9.51
CA GLY A 275 8.03 -10.05 -10.03
C GLY A 275 8.70 -9.18 -8.98
N VAL A 276 8.83 -9.67 -7.76
CA VAL A 276 9.54 -9.00 -6.68
C VAL A 276 10.47 -9.97 -5.96
N ARG A 277 11.57 -9.45 -5.45
CA ARG A 277 12.44 -10.15 -4.50
C ARG A 277 12.14 -9.68 -3.10
N THR A 278 11.99 -10.63 -2.17
CA THR A 278 11.69 -10.35 -0.78
C THR A 278 12.85 -10.78 0.12
N LYS A 279 13.10 -10.03 1.18
CA LYS A 279 14.09 -10.37 2.22
C LYS A 279 13.51 -10.01 3.58
N ILE A 280 13.63 -10.93 4.54
CA ILE A 280 13.20 -10.72 5.92
C ILE A 280 14.41 -10.46 6.82
N ASP A 281 14.31 -9.44 7.64
CA ASP A 281 15.17 -9.22 8.81
C ASP A 281 14.31 -9.44 10.06
N GLU A 282 14.36 -10.66 10.60
CA GLU A 282 13.56 -11.04 11.76
C GLU A 282 13.97 -10.28 13.03
N THR A 283 15.23 -9.89 13.15
CA THR A 283 15.75 -9.16 14.31
C THR A 283 15.19 -7.75 14.40
N ARG A 284 15.06 -7.09 13.24
CA ARG A 284 14.52 -5.73 13.14
C ARG A 284 13.03 -5.70 12.80
N GLN A 285 12.46 -6.87 12.51
CA GLN A 285 11.10 -7.02 12.00
C GLN A 285 10.86 -6.18 10.74
N ILE A 286 11.73 -6.34 9.74
CA ILE A 286 11.64 -5.60 8.49
C ILE A 286 11.50 -6.59 7.33
N LEU A 287 10.47 -6.39 6.50
CA LEU A 287 10.35 -6.97 5.18
C LEU A 287 10.90 -5.99 4.15
N THR A 288 11.92 -6.40 3.42
CA THR A 288 12.43 -5.66 2.26
C THR A 288 11.82 -6.25 0.99
N ILE A 289 11.21 -5.41 0.17
CA ILE A 289 10.66 -5.78 -1.14
C ILE A 289 11.41 -4.99 -2.20
N THR A 290 11.95 -5.68 -3.21
CA THR A 290 12.61 -5.07 -4.37
C THR A 290 11.86 -5.49 -5.63
N ALA A 291 11.34 -4.52 -6.38
CA ALA A 291 10.67 -4.78 -7.65
C ALA A 291 11.68 -5.11 -8.75
N GLU A 292 11.31 -6.02 -9.65
CA GLU A 292 12.04 -6.26 -10.89
C GLU A 292 11.74 -5.16 -11.92
N GLU A 293 12.59 -4.99 -12.93
CA GLU A 293 12.46 -3.89 -13.91
C GLU A 293 11.13 -3.87 -14.67
N ASN A 294 10.50 -5.03 -14.86
CA ASN A 294 9.23 -5.16 -15.58
C ASN A 294 8.01 -5.37 -14.67
N PHE A 295 8.18 -5.18 -13.36
CA PHE A 295 7.08 -5.36 -12.42
C PHE A 295 6.05 -4.22 -12.53
N ASN A 296 4.79 -4.58 -12.73
CA ASN A 296 3.68 -3.64 -12.96
C ASN A 296 2.69 -3.55 -11.79
N GLY A 297 3.07 -4.11 -10.63
CA GLY A 297 2.18 -4.22 -9.48
C GLY A 297 1.68 -5.64 -9.27
N GLY A 298 1.21 -5.93 -8.07
CA GLY A 298 0.75 -7.28 -7.69
C GLY A 298 0.63 -7.41 -6.19
N LYS A 299 0.75 -8.66 -5.71
CA LYS A 299 0.58 -8.98 -4.30
C LYS A 299 1.82 -9.65 -3.74
N VAL A 300 2.14 -9.34 -2.51
CA VAL A 300 3.11 -10.07 -1.69
C VAL A 300 2.38 -10.71 -0.54
N ILE A 301 2.48 -12.03 -0.43
CA ILE A 301 1.90 -12.78 0.67
C ILE A 301 3.01 -13.00 1.69
N VAL A 302 2.75 -12.60 2.93
CA VAL A 302 3.68 -12.74 4.04
C VAL A 302 3.10 -13.73 5.04
N HIS A 303 3.89 -14.71 5.43
CA HIS A 303 3.52 -15.74 6.39
C HIS A 303 4.37 -15.60 7.64
N ALA A 304 3.76 -15.73 8.79
CA ALA A 304 4.43 -15.90 10.06
C ALA A 304 3.95 -17.19 10.71
N THR A 305 4.85 -18.05 11.16
CA THR A 305 4.51 -19.33 11.80
C THR A 305 5.45 -19.65 12.95
N ASP A 306 4.91 -20.24 14.01
CA ASP A 306 5.66 -20.82 15.12
C ASP A 306 5.70 -22.36 15.06
N GLY A 307 5.26 -22.95 13.94
CA GLY A 307 5.12 -24.38 13.75
C GLY A 307 3.72 -24.92 14.08
N ASN A 308 2.96 -24.27 14.95
CA ASN A 308 1.62 -24.67 15.36
C ASN A 308 0.54 -23.75 14.81
N THR A 309 0.81 -22.46 14.72
CA THR A 309 -0.11 -21.45 14.23
C THR A 309 0.50 -20.67 13.07
N VAL A 310 -0.38 -20.14 12.21
CA VAL A 310 0.02 -19.35 11.04
C VAL A 310 -0.75 -18.04 11.04
N ALA A 311 -0.04 -16.94 10.81
CA ALA A 311 -0.62 -15.65 10.47
C ALA A 311 -0.22 -15.30 9.04
N ILE A 312 -1.16 -14.76 8.27
CA ILE A 312 -0.94 -14.39 6.87
C ILE A 312 -1.34 -12.93 6.71
N ALA A 313 -0.49 -12.17 6.04
CA ALA A 313 -0.80 -10.82 5.59
C ALA A 313 -0.63 -10.75 4.07
N GLU A 314 -1.56 -10.11 3.40
CA GLU A 314 -1.50 -9.80 1.98
C GLU A 314 -1.18 -8.31 1.81
N LEU A 315 -0.09 -8.01 1.11
CA LEU A 315 0.30 -6.66 0.75
C LEU A 315 0.01 -6.44 -0.72
N GLU A 316 -0.77 -5.41 -1.02
CA GLU A 316 -0.96 -4.93 -2.39
C GLU A 316 0.20 -4.02 -2.76
N ILE A 317 0.94 -4.34 -3.83
CA ILE A 317 2.06 -3.54 -4.31
C ILE A 317 1.59 -2.73 -5.52
N GLN A 318 1.60 -1.43 -5.40
CA GLN A 318 1.30 -0.50 -6.47
C GLN A 318 2.59 0.09 -7.02
N VAL A 319 2.83 -0.11 -8.32
CA VAL A 319 3.96 0.53 -8.97
C VAL A 319 3.64 1.98 -9.23
N ILE A 320 4.50 2.86 -8.73
CA ILE A 320 4.41 4.28 -9.00
C ILE A 320 5.55 4.70 -9.92
N LYS A 321 5.25 5.52 -10.92
CA LYS A 321 6.25 6.20 -11.72
C LYS A 321 6.62 7.51 -11.04
N ILE A 322 7.93 7.75 -10.86
CA ILE A 322 8.42 9.04 -10.36
C ILE A 322 9.15 9.75 -11.50
N THR A 323 8.69 10.95 -11.77
CA THR A 323 9.35 11.83 -12.72
C THR A 323 10.20 12.85 -11.96
N TYR A 324 11.47 12.94 -12.34
CA TYR A 324 12.40 13.90 -11.79
C TYR A 324 12.59 15.08 -12.74
N ILE A 325 12.47 16.29 -12.21
CA ILE A 325 12.73 17.54 -12.94
C ILE A 325 13.99 18.16 -12.38
N GLU A 326 15.03 18.21 -13.20
CA GLU A 326 16.34 18.71 -12.80
C GLU A 326 16.42 20.23 -12.95
N TYR A 327 17.01 20.88 -11.94
CA TYR A 327 17.22 22.31 -11.94
C TYR A 327 18.54 22.70 -11.28
N THR A 328 18.97 23.95 -11.53
CA THR A 328 20.02 24.59 -10.72
C THR A 328 19.52 25.94 -10.20
N ALA A 329 19.97 26.33 -9.01
CA ALA A 329 19.52 27.54 -8.34
C ALA A 329 20.57 28.05 -7.34
N ASP A 330 20.48 29.32 -6.92
CA ASP A 330 21.31 29.87 -5.85
C ASP A 330 20.89 29.37 -4.47
N THR A 331 19.62 29.15 -4.29
CA THR A 331 19.01 28.59 -3.08
C THR A 331 17.96 27.55 -3.49
N GLU A 332 17.59 26.66 -2.58
CA GLU A 332 16.53 25.68 -2.85
C GLU A 332 15.26 26.38 -3.34
N VAL A 333 14.72 25.89 -4.44
CA VAL A 333 13.44 26.33 -4.99
C VAL A 333 12.41 25.23 -4.77
N THR A 334 11.38 25.54 -3.99
CA THR A 334 10.26 24.62 -3.79
C THR A 334 9.12 25.04 -4.72
N PRO A 335 8.71 24.20 -5.67
CA PRO A 335 7.57 24.49 -6.52
C PRO A 335 6.27 24.42 -5.70
N SER A 336 5.25 25.20 -6.07
CA SER A 336 3.90 24.99 -5.54
C SER A 336 3.37 23.63 -5.97
N SER A 337 2.40 23.09 -5.22
CA SER A 337 1.82 21.76 -5.50
C SER A 337 1.24 21.62 -6.89
N ASP A 338 0.87 22.74 -7.53
CA ASP A 338 0.24 22.82 -8.84
C ASP A 338 1.15 23.38 -9.95
N THR A 339 2.44 23.60 -9.65
CA THR A 339 3.44 24.09 -10.65
C THR A 339 3.49 23.20 -11.89
N PHE A 340 3.51 21.89 -11.66
CA PHE A 340 3.47 20.87 -12.69
C PHE A 340 2.21 20.03 -12.51
N GLY A 341 1.51 19.77 -13.58
CA GLY A 341 0.22 19.12 -13.49
C GLY A 341 -0.01 18.02 -14.51
N GLY A 342 -1.07 17.30 -14.27
CA GLY A 342 -1.54 16.11 -14.99
C GLY A 342 -2.47 15.31 -14.08
N ASP A 343 -3.06 14.24 -14.61
CA ASP A 343 -3.97 13.39 -13.85
C ASP A 343 -3.19 12.63 -12.75
N GLY A 344 -3.59 12.80 -11.49
CA GLY A 344 -2.99 12.11 -10.36
C GLY A 344 -1.55 12.54 -10.01
N ILE A 345 -1.08 13.68 -10.52
CA ILE A 345 0.26 14.20 -10.22
C ILE A 345 0.35 14.72 -8.79
N GLN A 346 1.40 14.30 -8.10
CA GLN A 346 1.66 14.73 -6.73
C GLN A 346 3.14 15.09 -6.56
N PHE A 347 3.42 16.27 -6.00
CA PHE A 347 4.78 16.65 -5.61
C PHE A 347 5.25 15.85 -4.39
N LEU A 348 6.44 15.27 -4.46
CA LEU A 348 7.04 14.43 -3.42
C LEU A 348 8.22 15.15 -2.77
N ALA A 349 7.93 16.03 -1.81
CA ALA A 349 8.95 16.79 -1.11
C ALA A 349 10.05 15.90 -0.47
N GLY A 350 9.65 14.78 0.15
CA GLY A 350 10.58 13.84 0.78
C GLY A 350 11.51 13.07 -0.16
N LYS A 351 11.24 13.11 -1.48
CA LYS A 351 12.10 12.52 -2.53
C LYS A 351 12.81 13.58 -3.37
N SER A 352 12.47 14.84 -3.20
CA SER A 352 13.14 15.98 -3.83
C SER A 352 14.45 16.27 -3.11
N THR A 353 15.45 16.73 -3.87
CA THR A 353 16.79 16.99 -3.33
C THR A 353 17.32 18.33 -3.81
N PHE A 354 18.13 18.98 -2.99
CA PHE A 354 18.91 20.16 -3.35
C PHE A 354 20.27 20.11 -2.66
N ASP A 355 21.32 20.25 -3.44
CA ASP A 355 22.70 20.35 -2.95
C ASP A 355 23.15 21.82 -3.01
N SER A 356 23.20 22.47 -1.88
CA SER A 356 23.59 23.90 -1.76
C SER A 356 25.02 24.16 -2.15
N SER A 357 25.92 23.16 -2.13
CA SER A 357 27.32 23.32 -2.53
C SER A 357 27.50 23.40 -4.05
N THR A 358 26.64 22.72 -4.80
CA THR A 358 26.66 22.71 -6.27
C THR A 358 25.53 23.50 -6.90
N GLY A 359 24.54 23.90 -6.11
CA GLY A 359 23.31 24.55 -6.59
C GLY A 359 22.40 23.62 -7.41
N LYS A 360 22.63 22.31 -7.40
CA LYS A 360 21.85 21.34 -8.17
C LYS A 360 20.69 20.78 -7.37
N GLY A 361 19.53 20.71 -7.98
CA GLY A 361 18.34 20.14 -7.38
C GLY A 361 17.56 19.24 -8.33
N LYS A 362 16.70 18.42 -7.74
CA LYS A 362 15.72 17.60 -8.44
C LYS A 362 14.39 17.66 -7.70
N TRP A 363 13.34 18.00 -8.40
CA TRP A 363 11.97 17.85 -7.91
C TRP A 363 11.44 16.49 -8.31
N ALA A 364 10.86 15.77 -7.37
CA ALA A 364 10.24 14.48 -7.59
C ALA A 364 8.71 14.60 -7.64
N TYR A 365 8.11 14.04 -8.66
CA TYR A 365 6.66 13.98 -8.84
C TYR A 365 6.21 12.53 -9.03
N LYS A 366 5.19 12.12 -8.27
CA LYS A 366 4.47 10.87 -8.55
C LYS A 366 3.69 11.06 -9.86
N GLY A 367 3.85 10.10 -10.79
CA GLY A 367 3.25 10.16 -12.12
C GLY A 367 4.09 10.92 -13.14
N GLU A 368 3.49 11.22 -14.28
CA GLU A 368 4.13 11.91 -15.40
C GLU A 368 3.44 13.26 -15.63
N PRO A 369 3.95 14.35 -15.06
CA PRO A 369 3.40 15.67 -15.34
C PRO A 369 3.56 15.96 -16.84
N TYR A 370 2.50 16.46 -17.49
CA TYR A 370 2.52 16.79 -18.90
C TYR A 370 2.37 18.27 -19.19
N TYR A 371 2.12 19.10 -18.18
CA TYR A 371 2.11 20.53 -18.35
C TYR A 371 2.80 21.28 -17.20
N VAL A 372 3.24 22.49 -17.53
CA VAL A 372 3.68 23.52 -16.56
C VAL A 372 2.61 24.60 -16.53
N LYS A 373 2.13 24.98 -15.35
CA LYS A 373 1.15 26.03 -15.17
C LYS A 373 1.68 27.38 -15.63
N ASP A 374 0.80 28.27 -16.05
CA ASP A 374 1.17 29.67 -16.27
C ASP A 374 1.63 30.33 -14.95
N PHE A 375 2.50 31.33 -15.08
CA PHE A 375 3.15 32.01 -13.96
C PHE A 375 3.95 31.10 -12.99
N ALA A 376 4.22 29.84 -13.33
CA ALA A 376 4.86 28.85 -12.44
C ALA A 376 6.16 29.35 -11.80
N PHE A 377 6.97 30.09 -12.54
CA PHE A 377 8.26 30.67 -12.09
C PHE A 377 8.30 32.19 -12.33
N PHE A 378 7.14 32.85 -12.27
CA PHE A 378 7.04 34.31 -12.46
C PHE A 378 7.89 35.06 -11.43
N ASN A 379 8.73 36.00 -11.89
CA ASN A 379 9.65 36.76 -11.06
C ASN A 379 10.55 35.92 -10.14
N ASN A 380 10.85 34.66 -10.50
CA ASN A 380 11.73 33.84 -9.71
C ASN A 380 13.17 34.43 -9.72
N MET A 381 13.75 34.56 -8.53
CA MET A 381 15.05 35.20 -8.32
C MET A 381 16.15 34.24 -7.83
N SER A 382 15.92 32.92 -7.92
CA SER A 382 16.88 31.90 -7.49
C SER A 382 17.19 30.88 -8.58
N LEU A 383 16.20 30.48 -9.37
CA LEU A 383 16.33 29.47 -10.42
C LEU A 383 17.29 29.92 -11.51
N LYS A 384 18.34 29.12 -11.81
CA LYS A 384 19.33 29.37 -12.86
C LYS A 384 19.13 28.53 -14.09
N SER A 385 18.79 27.27 -13.92
CA SER A 385 18.44 26.39 -15.05
C SER A 385 17.34 25.41 -14.70
N ILE A 386 16.67 24.94 -15.74
CA ILE A 386 15.68 23.87 -15.63
C ILE A 386 15.71 23.00 -16.88
N THR A 387 15.55 21.69 -16.68
CA THR A 387 15.35 20.73 -17.76
C THR A 387 13.97 20.09 -17.62
N PHE A 388 13.08 20.40 -18.55
CA PHE A 388 11.78 19.76 -18.63
C PHE A 388 11.92 18.37 -19.25
N PRO A 389 11.36 17.33 -18.61
CA PRO A 389 11.39 15.95 -19.12
C PRO A 389 10.54 15.78 -20.38
N GLU A 390 10.67 14.62 -21.00
CA GLU A 390 9.94 14.26 -22.22
C GLU A 390 8.41 14.24 -22.04
N SER A 391 7.94 14.02 -20.81
CA SER A 391 6.50 14.01 -20.49
C SER A 391 5.84 15.39 -20.61
N ILE A 392 6.61 16.50 -20.49
CA ILE A 392 6.05 17.86 -20.57
C ILE A 392 5.78 18.22 -22.04
N THR A 393 4.51 18.34 -22.36
CA THR A 393 4.03 18.69 -23.71
C THR A 393 3.41 20.09 -23.80
N ASP A 394 3.19 20.75 -22.64
CA ASP A 394 2.64 22.10 -22.58
C ASP A 394 3.33 22.95 -21.51
N ILE A 395 3.79 24.14 -21.89
CA ILE A 395 4.47 25.08 -20.99
C ILE A 395 3.66 26.37 -20.93
N GLY A 396 3.13 26.67 -19.74
CA GLY A 396 2.26 27.81 -19.50
C GLY A 396 0.81 27.51 -19.82
N ARG A 397 0.34 26.29 -19.44
CA ARG A 397 -1.06 25.92 -19.61
C ARG A 397 -1.94 26.89 -18.87
N PRO A 398 -2.91 27.55 -19.53
CA PRO A 398 -3.82 28.46 -18.88
C PRO A 398 -4.75 27.71 -17.93
N ASP A 399 -5.23 28.40 -16.90
CA ASP A 399 -6.42 28.03 -16.19
C ASP A 399 -7.56 27.84 -17.22
N PRO A 400 -8.48 26.88 -17.05
CA PRO A 400 -9.59 26.65 -17.99
C PRO A 400 -10.39 27.90 -18.38
N GLU A 401 -10.34 28.95 -17.56
CA GLU A 401 -11.00 30.23 -17.83
C GLU A 401 -10.16 31.23 -18.63
N SER A 402 -8.86 31.00 -18.82
CA SER A 402 -7.93 31.87 -19.56
C SER A 402 -7.52 31.22 -20.88
N GLN A 403 -7.79 31.87 -22.01
CA GLN A 403 -7.44 31.33 -23.34
C GLN A 403 -5.95 31.50 -23.69
N ASP A 404 -5.23 32.40 -23.04
CA ASP A 404 -3.91 32.87 -23.51
C ASP A 404 -2.71 32.42 -22.66
N GLY A 405 -2.83 31.54 -21.70
CA GLY A 405 -1.75 31.09 -20.78
C GLY A 405 -0.30 31.35 -21.22
N GLY A 406 0.59 31.44 -20.28
CA GLY A 406 1.99 31.76 -20.57
C GLY A 406 2.72 32.34 -19.35
N SER A 407 3.58 33.34 -19.57
CA SER A 407 4.31 34.07 -18.50
C SER A 407 5.09 33.20 -17.51
N VAL A 408 5.40 31.94 -17.87
CA VAL A 408 5.98 30.94 -16.94
C VAL A 408 7.23 31.47 -16.23
N PHE A 409 8.13 32.11 -16.96
CA PHE A 409 9.37 32.67 -16.44
C PHE A 409 9.40 34.21 -16.53
N GLU A 410 8.29 34.87 -16.83
CA GLU A 410 8.29 36.32 -16.98
C GLU A 410 8.93 37.01 -15.78
N GLY A 411 9.94 37.85 -16.03
CA GLY A 411 10.63 38.58 -14.98
C GLY A 411 11.66 37.77 -14.17
N SER A 412 11.85 36.50 -14.45
CA SER A 412 12.87 35.66 -13.80
C SER A 412 14.29 36.04 -14.26
N LYS A 413 14.91 36.94 -13.51
CA LYS A 413 16.20 37.54 -13.91
C LYS A 413 17.42 36.65 -13.68
N THR A 414 17.30 35.59 -12.90
CA THR A 414 18.38 34.64 -12.58
C THR A 414 18.47 33.49 -13.55
N ILE A 415 17.40 33.18 -14.30
CA ILE A 415 17.39 32.06 -15.25
C ILE A 415 18.42 32.29 -16.36
N GLU A 416 19.30 31.31 -16.55
CA GLU A 416 20.37 31.33 -17.54
C GLU A 416 20.15 30.35 -18.69
N SER A 417 19.56 29.20 -18.39
CA SER A 417 19.27 28.18 -19.42
C SER A 417 18.00 27.41 -19.16
N VAL A 418 17.32 27.02 -20.25
CA VAL A 418 16.13 26.16 -20.23
C VAL A 418 16.26 25.12 -21.33
N THR A 419 16.07 23.84 -20.96
CA THR A 419 16.02 22.73 -21.90
C THR A 419 14.64 22.08 -21.89
N ILE A 420 14.05 21.97 -23.08
CA ILE A 420 12.73 21.36 -23.29
C ILE A 420 12.93 20.06 -24.07
N LYS A 421 12.76 18.91 -23.39
CA LYS A 421 12.89 17.59 -24.02
C LYS A 421 11.54 17.07 -24.56
N GLY A 422 10.44 17.55 -23.98
CA GLY A 422 9.10 17.10 -24.32
C GLY A 422 8.57 17.64 -25.64
N ASP A 423 7.48 17.06 -26.10
CA ASP A 423 6.88 17.31 -27.43
C ASP A 423 6.03 18.61 -27.43
N VAL A 424 6.64 19.72 -27.01
CA VAL A 424 5.97 21.03 -26.92
C VAL A 424 5.78 21.63 -28.30
N LYS A 425 4.55 22.03 -28.62
CA LYS A 425 4.17 22.60 -29.93
C LYS A 425 4.29 24.11 -29.99
N GLN A 426 4.20 24.80 -28.85
CA GLN A 426 4.27 26.27 -28.82
C GLN A 426 4.98 26.81 -27.59
N ILE A 427 5.80 27.84 -27.79
CA ILE A 427 6.23 28.72 -26.71
C ILE A 427 5.18 29.81 -26.57
N ARG A 428 4.48 29.79 -25.45
CA ARG A 428 3.29 30.65 -25.22
C ARG A 428 3.68 32.11 -25.01
N ILE A 429 2.65 32.95 -24.91
CA ILE A 429 2.78 34.39 -24.73
C ILE A 429 3.61 34.69 -23.47
N LEU A 430 4.58 35.63 -23.58
CA LEU A 430 5.35 36.15 -22.47
C LEU A 430 6.20 35.12 -21.69
N THR A 431 6.31 33.88 -22.16
CA THR A 431 6.93 32.77 -21.42
C THR A 431 8.27 33.17 -20.80
N PHE A 432 9.18 33.80 -21.54
CA PHE A 432 10.49 34.23 -21.08
C PHE A 432 10.64 35.77 -21.09
N LYS A 433 9.55 36.53 -21.09
CA LYS A 433 9.65 37.98 -21.13
C LYS A 433 10.47 38.53 -19.94
N ASN A 434 11.44 39.42 -20.24
CA ASN A 434 12.32 40.03 -19.24
C ASN A 434 13.23 39.05 -18.49
N CYS A 435 13.50 37.87 -19.02
CA CYS A 435 14.52 36.95 -18.51
C CYS A 435 15.91 37.48 -18.94
N THR A 436 16.36 38.53 -18.25
CA THR A 436 17.53 39.32 -18.70
C THR A 436 18.86 38.57 -18.70
N ASN A 437 18.98 37.46 -17.94
CA ASN A 437 20.16 36.60 -17.89
C ASN A 437 20.04 35.33 -18.74
N LEU A 438 18.93 35.12 -19.42
CA LEU A 438 18.71 33.93 -20.25
C LEU A 438 19.70 33.93 -21.44
N LYS A 439 20.61 32.97 -21.47
CA LYS A 439 21.68 32.79 -22.46
C LYS A 439 21.33 31.70 -23.48
N GLU A 440 20.66 30.65 -23.00
CA GLU A 440 20.41 29.46 -23.81
C GLU A 440 18.98 28.92 -23.60
N VAL A 441 18.31 28.62 -24.71
CA VAL A 441 17.07 27.87 -24.70
C VAL A 441 17.16 26.78 -25.75
N ASN A 442 17.07 25.52 -25.29
CA ASN A 442 17.02 24.36 -26.17
C ASN A 442 15.54 24.05 -26.49
N LEU A 443 15.10 24.53 -27.65
CA LEU A 443 13.73 24.33 -28.13
C LEU A 443 13.57 22.93 -28.74
N PRO A 444 12.41 22.25 -28.55
CA PRO A 444 12.19 20.93 -29.08
C PRO A 444 11.92 20.98 -30.61
N GLU A 445 12.29 19.91 -31.32
CA GLU A 445 12.06 19.80 -32.77
C GLU A 445 10.57 19.76 -33.15
N SER A 446 9.68 19.44 -32.20
CA SER A 446 8.24 19.45 -32.35
C SER A 446 7.59 20.84 -32.40
N LEU A 447 8.37 21.89 -32.09
CA LEU A 447 7.85 23.25 -31.98
C LEU A 447 7.33 23.76 -33.31
N THR A 448 6.12 24.31 -33.30
CA THR A 448 5.47 24.91 -34.48
C THR A 448 5.28 26.41 -34.37
N GLU A 449 5.21 26.95 -33.15
CA GLU A 449 4.90 28.35 -32.95
C GLU A 449 5.68 28.96 -31.80
N ILE A 450 6.14 30.19 -31.97
CA ILE A 450 6.66 31.08 -30.94
C ILE A 450 5.70 32.26 -30.83
N LYS A 451 4.96 32.34 -29.72
CA LYS A 451 3.88 33.33 -29.56
C LYS A 451 4.41 34.74 -29.26
N ARG A 452 3.48 35.69 -29.25
CA ARG A 452 3.75 37.11 -28.98
C ARG A 452 4.61 37.32 -27.73
N GLN A 453 5.70 38.14 -27.88
CA GLN A 453 6.55 38.57 -26.78
C GLN A 453 7.17 37.41 -25.95
N ALA A 454 7.28 36.21 -26.52
CA ALA A 454 7.75 35.03 -25.81
C ALA A 454 9.16 35.21 -25.21
N PHE A 455 10.04 35.92 -25.89
CA PHE A 455 11.42 36.24 -25.45
C PHE A 455 11.67 37.74 -25.37
N LEU A 456 10.63 38.59 -25.25
CA LEU A 456 10.80 40.03 -25.17
C LEU A 456 11.74 40.39 -23.99
N GLY A 457 12.82 41.14 -24.28
CA GLY A 457 13.73 41.62 -23.24
C GLY A 457 14.72 40.57 -22.70
N CYS A 458 14.90 39.44 -23.39
CA CYS A 458 15.97 38.46 -23.08
C CYS A 458 17.33 39.02 -23.52
N SER A 459 17.84 40.01 -22.77
CA SER A 459 18.99 40.79 -23.17
C SER A 459 20.32 40.05 -23.16
N ALA A 460 20.43 38.90 -22.50
CA ALA A 460 21.63 38.06 -22.50
C ALA A 460 21.65 37.00 -23.61
N LEU A 461 20.50 36.74 -24.27
CA LEU A 461 20.36 35.73 -25.33
C LEU A 461 21.18 36.18 -26.56
N ASP A 462 22.24 35.45 -26.87
CA ASP A 462 23.13 35.79 -27.99
C ASP A 462 22.87 34.99 -29.26
N LYS A 463 22.30 33.81 -29.10
CA LYS A 463 21.94 32.87 -30.17
C LYS A 463 20.61 32.18 -29.90
N ILE A 464 19.83 31.97 -30.95
CA ILE A 464 18.64 31.12 -30.91
C ILE A 464 18.62 30.17 -32.11
N THR A 465 18.26 28.91 -31.87
CA THR A 465 18.01 27.95 -32.92
C THR A 465 16.49 27.72 -33.03
N ILE A 466 15.95 28.05 -34.20
CA ILE A 466 14.52 27.88 -34.52
C ILE A 466 14.37 26.51 -35.20
N PRO A 467 13.62 25.55 -34.61
CA PRO A 467 13.36 24.24 -35.19
C PRO A 467 12.70 24.30 -36.56
N ALA A 468 12.87 23.24 -37.36
CA ALA A 468 12.38 23.18 -38.71
C ALA A 468 10.84 23.27 -38.85
N GLY A 469 10.11 22.82 -37.80
CA GLY A 469 8.65 22.83 -37.77
C GLY A 469 8.02 24.19 -37.48
N VAL A 470 8.79 25.21 -37.14
CA VAL A 470 8.24 26.53 -36.74
C VAL A 470 7.73 27.27 -37.97
N THR A 471 6.42 27.52 -37.98
CA THR A 471 5.70 28.24 -39.04
C THR A 471 5.44 29.71 -38.71
N ASP A 472 5.35 30.05 -37.43
CA ASP A 472 4.98 31.38 -36.94
C ASP A 472 5.84 31.86 -35.78
N ILE A 473 6.36 33.07 -35.91
CA ILE A 473 7.07 33.83 -34.89
C ILE A 473 6.26 35.10 -34.60
N GLY A 474 5.65 35.15 -33.43
CA GLY A 474 4.68 36.17 -33.04
C GLY A 474 5.24 37.60 -32.94
N MET A 475 4.33 38.55 -32.78
CA MET A 475 4.67 39.97 -32.61
C MET A 475 5.62 40.19 -31.44
N SER A 476 6.73 40.93 -31.70
CA SER A 476 7.74 41.28 -30.70
C SER A 476 8.36 40.08 -29.97
N ALA A 477 8.33 38.89 -30.57
CA ALA A 477 8.77 37.65 -29.91
C ALA A 477 10.20 37.73 -29.35
N PHE A 478 11.13 38.32 -30.07
CA PHE A 478 12.53 38.53 -29.68
C PHE A 478 12.89 40.02 -29.60
N SER A 479 11.90 40.91 -29.43
CA SER A 479 12.18 42.34 -29.28
C SER A 479 13.01 42.59 -28.02
N GLN A 480 13.91 43.59 -28.08
CA GLN A 480 14.82 43.96 -26.98
C GLN A 480 15.80 42.83 -26.55
N CYS A 481 16.02 41.81 -27.35
CA CYS A 481 17.09 40.84 -27.17
C CYS A 481 18.43 41.48 -27.62
N SER A 482 18.97 42.39 -26.83
CA SER A 482 20.06 43.29 -27.25
C SER A 482 21.40 42.62 -27.60
N LYS A 483 21.62 41.37 -27.16
CA LYS A 483 22.78 40.55 -27.53
C LYS A 483 22.52 39.53 -28.63
N LEU A 484 21.28 39.38 -29.11
CA LEU A 484 20.93 38.36 -30.10
C LEU A 484 21.65 38.64 -31.44
N ALA A 485 22.80 38.02 -31.59
CA ALA A 485 23.66 38.19 -32.76
C ALA A 485 23.40 37.11 -33.84
N THR A 486 23.04 35.91 -33.44
CA THR A 486 22.88 34.77 -34.35
C THR A 486 21.52 34.12 -34.25
N ILE A 487 20.82 33.99 -35.37
CA ILE A 487 19.59 33.19 -35.50
C ILE A 487 19.90 32.02 -36.42
N VAL A 488 19.63 30.82 -35.99
CA VAL A 488 19.73 29.59 -36.81
C VAL A 488 18.34 29.09 -37.09
N CYS A 489 17.94 29.07 -38.34
CA CYS A 489 16.66 28.49 -38.76
C CYS A 489 16.91 27.13 -39.40
N ARG A 490 16.35 26.06 -38.88
CA ARG A 490 16.48 24.68 -39.42
C ARG A 490 15.47 24.36 -40.53
N GLY A 491 14.41 25.17 -40.65
CA GLY A 491 13.36 24.98 -41.65
C GLY A 491 13.78 25.46 -43.03
N THR A 492 13.41 24.76 -44.06
CA THR A 492 13.55 25.19 -45.47
C THR A 492 12.46 26.20 -45.87
N THR A 493 11.39 26.27 -45.13
CA THR A 493 10.31 27.26 -45.30
C THR A 493 10.44 28.32 -44.24
N PRO A 494 10.54 29.61 -44.60
CA PRO A 494 10.63 30.70 -43.65
C PRO A 494 9.34 30.80 -42.80
N ALA A 495 9.51 30.89 -41.49
CA ALA A 495 8.39 31.16 -40.57
C ALA A 495 7.82 32.55 -40.85
N LYS A 496 6.51 32.71 -40.73
CA LYS A 496 5.84 34.00 -40.75
C LYS A 496 6.29 34.85 -39.58
N LEU A 497 6.73 36.07 -39.81
CA LEU A 497 7.13 36.99 -38.77
C LEU A 497 5.98 37.94 -38.40
N GLY A 498 5.67 38.01 -37.12
CA GLY A 498 4.79 39.04 -36.57
C GLY A 498 5.51 40.40 -36.55
N GLU A 499 4.72 41.44 -36.39
CA GLU A 499 5.24 42.83 -36.29
C GLU A 499 6.30 42.94 -35.19
N GLY A 500 7.46 43.47 -35.57
CA GLY A 500 8.54 43.72 -34.61
C GLY A 500 9.17 42.47 -33.98
N ALA A 501 9.02 41.31 -34.62
CA ALA A 501 9.51 40.02 -34.06
C ALA A 501 10.96 40.10 -33.55
N PHE A 502 11.82 40.84 -34.24
CA PHE A 502 13.25 41.02 -33.90
C PHE A 502 13.63 42.49 -33.72
N MET A 503 12.78 43.35 -33.18
CA MET A 503 13.09 44.80 -33.01
C MET A 503 13.99 45.05 -31.80
N ALA A 504 14.88 46.05 -31.94
CA ALA A 504 15.81 46.42 -30.87
C ALA A 504 15.16 47.30 -29.80
N ASP A 505 14.26 48.19 -30.17
CA ASP A 505 13.61 49.16 -29.28
C ASP A 505 12.15 49.35 -29.69
N LYS A 506 11.35 49.81 -28.74
CA LYS A 506 9.92 50.20 -28.95
C LYS A 506 9.78 51.30 -30.02
N ASN A 507 10.78 52.15 -30.15
CA ASN A 507 10.78 53.27 -31.10
C ASN A 507 11.18 52.84 -32.53
N ASP A 508 11.82 51.67 -32.70
CA ASP A 508 12.21 51.15 -34.04
C ASP A 508 11.01 50.72 -34.89
N ALA A 509 9.87 50.41 -34.26
CA ALA A 509 8.63 50.15 -34.97
C ALA A 509 8.17 51.29 -35.84
N TRP A 510 8.46 52.54 -35.49
CA TRP A 510 8.08 53.75 -36.18
C TRP A 510 9.11 54.20 -37.21
N THR A 511 10.37 53.81 -37.03
CA THR A 511 11.47 54.24 -37.88
C THR A 511 11.86 53.24 -38.96
N GLY A 512 11.33 52.02 -38.92
CA GLY A 512 11.70 50.94 -39.81
C GLY A 512 13.17 50.49 -39.67
N THR A 513 13.79 50.84 -38.57
CA THR A 513 15.22 50.57 -38.34
C THR A 513 15.42 49.09 -38.05
N ILE A 514 16.16 48.41 -38.94
CA ILE A 514 16.56 47.00 -38.78
C ILE A 514 17.43 46.89 -37.54
N THR A 515 17.14 45.90 -36.69
CA THR A 515 17.93 45.63 -35.47
C THR A 515 19.41 45.49 -35.81
N LYS A 516 20.23 46.42 -35.38
CA LYS A 516 21.68 46.37 -35.57
C LYS A 516 22.39 45.22 -34.84
N TYR A 517 21.69 44.56 -33.92
CA TYR A 517 22.25 43.48 -33.12
C TYR A 517 22.33 42.14 -33.86
N ILE A 518 21.37 41.78 -34.72
CA ILE A 518 21.41 40.53 -35.50
C ILE A 518 22.53 40.68 -36.54
N GLN A 519 23.58 39.91 -36.40
CA GLN A 519 24.70 39.89 -37.31
C GLN A 519 24.58 38.82 -38.37
N LYS A 520 23.97 37.70 -38.01
CA LYS A 520 23.93 36.50 -38.85
C LYS A 520 22.63 35.72 -38.71
N ILE A 521 22.08 35.31 -39.81
CA ILE A 521 20.94 34.41 -39.89
C ILE A 521 21.37 33.21 -40.74
N ILE A 522 21.49 32.05 -40.11
CA ILE A 522 21.91 30.80 -40.74
C ILE A 522 20.67 30.04 -41.11
N VAL A 523 20.54 29.67 -42.36
CA VAL A 523 19.40 28.87 -42.88
C VAL A 523 19.94 27.67 -43.66
N PRO A 524 19.14 26.63 -43.96
CA PRO A 524 19.57 25.58 -44.86
C PRO A 524 20.05 26.16 -46.19
N SER A 525 21.18 25.69 -46.70
CA SER A 525 21.82 26.23 -47.91
C SER A 525 20.84 26.24 -49.09
N SER A 526 19.95 25.28 -49.18
CA SER A 526 18.86 25.20 -50.23
C SER A 526 17.77 26.26 -50.06
N ALA A 527 17.67 26.90 -48.89
CA ALA A 527 16.57 27.83 -48.56
C ALA A 527 17.02 29.31 -48.56
N VAL A 528 18.29 29.60 -48.74
CA VAL A 528 18.86 30.96 -48.66
C VAL A 528 18.04 31.97 -49.47
N GLU A 529 17.78 31.72 -50.74
CA GLU A 529 17.06 32.64 -51.58
C GLU A 529 15.56 32.75 -51.21
N THR A 530 14.96 31.67 -50.72
CA THR A 530 13.59 31.68 -50.19
C THR A 530 13.49 32.62 -49.00
N TYR A 531 14.42 32.54 -48.05
CA TYR A 531 14.44 33.42 -46.90
C TYR A 531 14.69 34.87 -47.26
N LYS A 532 15.61 35.15 -48.20
CA LYS A 532 15.91 36.52 -48.64
C LYS A 532 14.72 37.22 -49.31
N GLN A 533 13.78 36.44 -49.84
CA GLN A 533 12.57 36.96 -50.49
C GLN A 533 11.33 36.97 -49.58
N ALA A 534 11.34 36.20 -48.48
CA ALA A 534 10.21 36.08 -47.58
C ALA A 534 9.92 37.38 -46.83
N ASP A 535 8.62 37.65 -46.61
CA ASP A 535 8.16 38.83 -45.88
C ASP A 535 8.70 38.84 -44.44
N GLY A 536 9.14 40.02 -44.03
CA GLY A 536 9.85 40.22 -42.77
C GLY A 536 11.34 39.81 -42.82
N TRP A 537 11.67 38.61 -43.34
CA TRP A 537 13.04 38.12 -43.50
C TRP A 537 13.85 38.90 -44.53
N LYS A 538 13.25 39.36 -45.60
CA LYS A 538 13.90 40.17 -46.65
C LYS A 538 14.56 41.42 -46.10
N ASN A 539 14.16 41.92 -44.94
CA ASN A 539 14.79 43.05 -44.26
C ASN A 539 16.20 42.69 -43.73
N PHE A 540 16.53 41.43 -43.63
CA PHE A 540 17.81 40.90 -43.18
C PHE A 540 18.62 40.23 -44.28
N LYS A 541 18.25 40.41 -45.56
CA LYS A 541 18.81 39.68 -46.73
C LYS A 541 20.33 39.61 -46.77
N ASP A 542 21.01 40.69 -46.34
CA ASP A 542 22.49 40.78 -46.34
C ASP A 542 23.15 40.04 -45.17
N ARG A 543 22.38 39.49 -44.24
CA ARG A 543 22.77 38.72 -43.06
C ARG A 543 22.40 37.26 -43.15
N ILE A 544 21.64 36.88 -44.22
CA ILE A 544 21.18 35.49 -44.39
C ILE A 544 22.23 34.72 -45.19
N GLU A 545 22.75 33.67 -44.62
CA GLU A 545 23.68 32.74 -45.25
C GLU A 545 23.29 31.30 -45.04
N GLY A 546 23.80 30.42 -45.90
CA GLY A 546 23.60 28.98 -45.78
C GLY A 546 24.42 28.39 -44.62
N ASP A 547 23.93 27.29 -44.09
CA ASP A 547 24.61 26.54 -43.00
C ASP A 547 25.94 25.92 -43.44
N GLY A 548 26.31 26.04 -44.71
CA GLY A 548 27.47 25.40 -45.33
C GLY A 548 27.34 23.88 -45.14
N ASP A 549 27.46 23.12 -46.20
CA ASP A 549 27.39 21.64 -46.15
C ASP A 549 28.31 21.04 -45.06
N LYS A 550 27.93 21.18 -43.82
CA LYS A 550 28.43 20.37 -42.70
C LYS A 550 27.41 19.28 -42.44
N SER A 551 27.38 18.33 -43.40
CA SER A 551 26.75 17.02 -43.21
C SER A 551 27.40 16.27 -42.03
#